data_3b6e15166100ab4a2befb7b9a6a8d06a
#
_entry.id   3b6e15166100ab4a2befb7b9a6a8d06a
#
_cell.length_a   1.000
_cell.length_b   1.000
_cell.length_c   1.000
_cell.angle_alpha   90.00
_cell.angle_beta   90.00
_cell.angle_gamma   90.00
#
_symmetry.space_group_name_H-M   'P 1'
#
loop_
_entity.id
_entity.type
_entity.pdbx_description
1 polymer ?
#
loop_
_entity_poly.entity_id
_entity_poly.type
_entity_poly.pdbx_seq_one_letter_code
_entity_poly.pdbx_strand_id
1 'polypeptide(L)'
;LVRRRVLAEAAGVVLPADDPAFAAHVRRRTAAGFRLNVNVLGEAILGEAEAEKRMQAILARISSPDCEYLSVKISAVFSQIHLIAHEETLEKLKERVRRLYRCAIEHPVSDGNGGTRPKFVNLDMEEYRDLQLTRDVFTQVLDEPEFMCLEAGIVLQAYLPDSWPVQKELNAWAADRVARGGAGIKIRIVKGANLAMEKVEAEMHDWPQAPYPTKEEVDANFKRMVHEGCKPENAKHVRIGLASHNLFDLAYAMLLRTREGVEDRIEFEMLEGM
;
A
#
# COMPACT_ATOMS: atom_id res chain seq x y z
N LEU A 1 -7.21 -32.03 18.57
CA LEU A 1 -6.89 -32.76 17.34
C LEU A 1 -7.09 -31.86 16.11
N VAL A 2 -8.28 -31.27 15.92
CA VAL A 2 -8.66 -30.41 14.77
C VAL A 2 -7.68 -29.21 14.64
N ARG A 3 -7.44 -28.45 15.73
CA ARG A 3 -6.51 -27.30 15.71
C ARG A 3 -5.11 -27.67 15.22
N ARG A 4 -4.57 -28.82 15.67
CA ARG A 4 -3.23 -29.30 15.24
C ARG A 4 -3.20 -29.63 13.74
N ARG A 5 -4.27 -30.21 13.22
CA ARG A 5 -4.36 -30.57 11.81
C ARG A 5 -4.48 -29.33 10.93
N VAL A 6 -5.36 -28.38 11.31
CA VAL A 6 -5.50 -27.09 10.61
C VAL A 6 -4.19 -26.32 10.58
N LEU A 7 -3.48 -26.25 11.72
CA LEU A 7 -2.18 -25.57 11.78
C LEU A 7 -1.11 -26.29 10.94
N ALA A 8 -1.13 -27.61 10.88
CA ALA A 8 -0.18 -28.36 10.05
C ALA A 8 -0.46 -28.18 8.54
N GLU A 9 -1.73 -28.14 8.14
CA GLU A 9 -2.13 -27.89 6.75
C GLU A 9 -1.89 -26.42 6.34
N ALA A 10 -2.09 -25.47 7.27
CA ALA A 10 -1.84 -24.05 7.05
C ALA A 10 -0.35 -23.64 7.14
N ALA A 11 0.52 -24.47 7.67
CA ALA A 11 1.92 -24.13 7.96
C ALA A 11 2.76 -23.73 6.73
N GLY A 12 2.30 -24.08 5.52
CA GLY A 12 2.92 -23.64 4.27
C GLY A 12 2.49 -22.22 3.81
N VAL A 13 1.40 -21.71 4.36
CA VAL A 13 0.75 -20.46 3.93
C VAL A 13 0.67 -19.43 5.05
N VAL A 14 0.53 -19.89 6.30
CA VAL A 14 0.40 -19.02 7.49
C VAL A 14 1.64 -19.15 8.35
N LEU A 15 2.33 -18.05 8.54
CA LEU A 15 3.50 -17.94 9.40
C LEU A 15 3.14 -17.19 10.69
N PRO A 16 3.48 -17.69 11.90
CA PRO A 16 3.35 -16.93 13.14
C PRO A 16 4.13 -15.61 13.06
N ALA A 17 3.50 -14.51 13.43
CA ALA A 17 4.06 -13.17 13.23
C ALA A 17 4.92 -12.65 14.40
N ASP A 18 4.92 -13.33 15.53
CA ASP A 18 5.49 -12.91 16.81
C ASP A 18 6.67 -13.77 17.28
N ASP A 19 7.37 -14.44 16.37
CA ASP A 19 8.19 -15.56 16.72
C ASP A 19 9.56 -15.55 16.04
N PRO A 20 10.57 -16.20 16.60
CA PRO A 20 11.84 -16.52 15.93
C PRO A 20 11.65 -17.12 14.53
N ALA A 21 10.52 -17.81 14.29
CA ALA A 21 10.14 -18.33 12.99
C ALA A 21 9.92 -17.23 11.94
N PHE A 22 9.23 -16.14 12.30
CA PHE A 22 9.04 -14.99 11.42
C PHE A 22 10.38 -14.34 11.05
N ALA A 23 11.20 -14.04 12.04
CA ALA A 23 12.53 -13.44 11.81
C ALA A 23 13.43 -14.34 10.93
N ALA A 24 13.41 -15.67 11.17
CA ALA A 24 14.14 -16.63 10.34
C ALA A 24 13.62 -16.66 8.89
N HIS A 25 12.29 -16.57 8.72
CA HIS A 25 11.67 -16.50 7.40
C HIS A 25 12.09 -15.23 6.66
N VAL A 26 11.99 -14.05 7.31
CA VAL A 26 12.41 -12.77 6.74
C VAL A 26 13.86 -12.85 6.29
N ARG A 27 14.79 -13.27 7.16
CA ARG A 27 16.20 -13.41 6.79
C ARG A 27 16.42 -14.31 5.59
N ARG A 28 15.75 -15.47 5.54
CA ARG A 28 15.85 -16.41 4.41
C ARG A 28 15.38 -15.79 3.10
N ARG A 29 14.24 -15.08 3.12
CA ARG A 29 13.67 -14.46 1.93
C ARG A 29 14.50 -13.26 1.46
N THR A 30 14.97 -12.45 2.39
CA THR A 30 15.86 -11.31 2.08
C THR A 30 17.19 -11.80 1.49
N ALA A 31 17.77 -12.87 2.04
CA ALA A 31 18.98 -13.49 1.47
C ALA A 31 18.74 -14.07 0.06
N ALA A 32 17.51 -14.46 -0.28
CA ALA A 32 17.12 -14.88 -1.61
C ALA A 32 16.78 -13.71 -2.57
N GLY A 33 16.98 -12.47 -2.14
CA GLY A 33 16.77 -11.27 -2.95
C GLY A 33 15.33 -10.74 -2.96
N PHE A 34 14.47 -11.21 -2.06
CA PHE A 34 13.09 -10.71 -1.94
C PHE A 34 13.00 -9.62 -0.88
N ARG A 35 12.26 -8.57 -1.18
CA ARG A 35 11.86 -7.55 -0.23
C ARG A 35 10.45 -7.88 0.27
N LEU A 36 10.30 -8.09 1.57
CA LEU A 36 9.02 -8.48 2.16
C LEU A 36 8.23 -7.25 2.59
N ASN A 37 6.98 -7.19 2.16
CA ASN A 37 5.98 -6.28 2.70
C ASN A 37 5.19 -7.01 3.80
N VAL A 38 5.20 -6.44 5.00
CA VAL A 38 4.45 -6.97 6.15
C VAL A 38 3.13 -6.22 6.24
N ASN A 39 2.03 -6.96 6.29
CA ASN A 39 0.71 -6.40 6.55
C ASN A 39 0.21 -6.92 7.90
N VAL A 40 -0.06 -6.02 8.83
CA VAL A 40 -0.73 -6.35 10.09
C VAL A 40 -2.21 -6.45 9.79
N LEU A 41 -2.71 -7.68 9.63
CA LEU A 41 -4.11 -7.92 9.32
C LEU A 41 -5.02 -7.33 10.39
N GLY A 42 -6.09 -6.69 9.97
CA GLY A 42 -7.11 -6.13 10.82
C GLY A 42 -8.07 -5.33 9.95
N GLU A 43 -9.34 -5.57 10.17
CA GLU A 43 -10.44 -4.88 9.47
C GLU A 43 -10.89 -3.66 10.27
N ALA A 44 -11.91 -2.96 9.78
CA ALA A 44 -12.52 -1.81 10.43
C ALA A 44 -12.82 -2.10 11.91
N ILE A 45 -12.46 -1.17 12.76
CA ILE A 45 -12.54 -1.28 14.21
C ILE A 45 -13.67 -0.44 14.77
N LEU A 46 -14.32 -0.95 15.82
CA LEU A 46 -15.52 -0.34 16.36
C LEU A 46 -15.24 0.80 17.36
N GLY A 47 -14.01 0.94 17.85
CA GLY A 47 -13.73 1.92 18.89
C GLY A 47 -12.30 2.42 18.91
N GLU A 48 -12.11 3.65 19.41
CA GLU A 48 -10.84 4.35 19.41
C GLU A 48 -9.78 3.68 20.29
N ALA A 49 -10.20 3.03 21.40
CA ALA A 49 -9.29 2.27 22.25
C ALA A 49 -8.67 1.06 21.50
N GLU A 50 -9.44 0.41 20.63
CA GLU A 50 -8.93 -0.67 19.79
C GLU A 50 -8.05 -0.11 18.68
N ALA A 51 -8.43 1.03 18.07
CA ALA A 51 -7.60 1.73 17.08
C ALA A 51 -6.22 2.06 17.64
N GLU A 52 -6.17 2.60 18.85
CA GLU A 52 -4.89 2.90 19.50
C GLU A 52 -4.09 1.63 19.82
N LYS A 53 -4.74 0.56 20.29
CA LYS A 53 -4.08 -0.73 20.51
C LYS A 53 -3.47 -1.29 19.22
N ARG A 54 -4.19 -1.20 18.10
CA ARG A 54 -3.67 -1.60 16.78
C ARG A 54 -2.54 -0.70 16.32
N MET A 55 -2.69 0.61 16.52
CA MET A 55 -1.61 1.56 16.23
C MET A 55 -0.33 1.21 16.98
N GLN A 56 -0.41 0.86 18.26
CA GLN A 56 0.74 0.42 19.03
C GLN A 56 1.37 -0.88 18.48
N ALA A 57 0.54 -1.85 18.08
CA ALA A 57 1.02 -3.08 17.46
C ALA A 57 1.73 -2.81 16.12
N ILE A 58 1.20 -1.90 15.31
CA ILE A 58 1.79 -1.47 14.04
C ILE A 58 3.13 -0.75 14.29
N LEU A 59 3.18 0.18 15.25
CA LEU A 59 4.42 0.87 15.64
C LEU A 59 5.48 -0.11 16.15
N ALA A 60 5.10 -1.06 16.99
CA ALA A 60 6.01 -2.11 17.44
C ALA A 60 6.53 -2.96 16.27
N ARG A 61 5.68 -3.25 15.28
CA ARG A 61 6.10 -4.00 14.10
C ARG A 61 7.09 -3.21 13.25
N ILE A 62 6.83 -1.94 12.96
CA ILE A 62 7.74 -1.13 12.16
C ILE A 62 9.03 -0.83 12.89
N SER A 63 9.04 -0.78 14.23
CA SER A 63 10.27 -0.64 15.02
C SER A 63 11.16 -1.89 14.97
N SER A 64 10.58 -3.08 14.70
CA SER A 64 11.32 -4.33 14.64
C SER A 64 12.37 -4.34 13.52
N PRO A 65 13.61 -4.85 13.76
CA PRO A 65 14.63 -4.96 12.72
C PRO A 65 14.24 -5.90 11.57
N ASP A 66 13.29 -6.81 11.80
CA ASP A 66 12.80 -7.76 10.80
C ASP A 66 11.69 -7.18 9.90
N CYS A 67 11.34 -5.88 10.06
CA CYS A 67 10.35 -5.20 9.25
C CYS A 67 10.98 -4.00 8.54
N GLU A 68 11.12 -4.09 7.23
CA GLU A 68 11.65 -3.01 6.38
C GLU A 68 10.55 -2.27 5.63
N TYR A 69 9.49 -2.99 5.27
CA TYR A 69 8.37 -2.51 4.48
C TYR A 69 7.05 -2.95 5.12
N LEU A 70 6.20 -1.99 5.46
CA LEU A 70 4.92 -2.23 6.13
C LEU A 70 3.78 -1.61 5.32
N SER A 71 2.66 -2.33 5.20
CA SER A 71 1.39 -1.80 4.70
C SER A 71 0.40 -1.58 5.83
N VAL A 72 -0.32 -0.46 5.77
CA VAL A 72 -1.31 -0.05 6.77
C VAL A 72 -2.56 0.48 6.09
N LYS A 73 -3.73 0.07 6.55
CA LYS A 73 -5.03 0.64 6.17
C LYS A 73 -5.38 1.78 7.12
N ILE A 74 -5.96 2.87 6.61
CA ILE A 74 -6.41 3.98 7.47
C ILE A 74 -7.50 3.54 8.44
N SER A 75 -8.37 2.62 8.02
CA SER A 75 -9.43 2.00 8.84
C SER A 75 -8.90 1.15 10.00
N ALA A 76 -7.65 0.68 9.93
CA ALA A 76 -7.01 -0.08 11.02
C ALA A 76 -6.43 0.80 12.12
N VAL A 77 -6.23 2.09 11.88
CA VAL A 77 -5.59 3.03 12.82
C VAL A 77 -6.52 4.13 13.31
N PHE A 78 -7.72 4.21 12.75
CA PHE A 78 -8.75 5.16 13.16
C PHE A 78 -10.15 4.55 12.99
N SER A 79 -10.98 4.62 14.04
CA SER A 79 -12.27 3.93 14.08
C SER A 79 -13.47 4.75 13.58
N GLN A 80 -13.33 6.08 13.53
CA GLN A 80 -14.43 7.00 13.28
C GLN A 80 -14.25 7.72 11.94
N ILE A 81 -14.16 6.94 10.86
CA ILE A 81 -14.08 7.51 9.50
C ILE A 81 -15.48 7.98 9.09
N HIS A 82 -15.67 9.29 9.04
CA HIS A 82 -16.92 9.93 8.64
C HIS A 82 -16.69 10.88 7.47
N LEU A 83 -17.22 10.53 6.30
CA LEU A 83 -17.05 11.35 5.09
C LEU A 83 -17.74 12.71 5.17
N ILE A 84 -18.84 12.83 5.95
CA ILE A 84 -19.53 14.11 6.16
C ILE A 84 -18.65 15.06 7.00
N ALA A 85 -17.86 14.52 7.94
CA ALA A 85 -16.90 15.27 8.74
C ALA A 85 -15.48 15.10 8.17
N HIS A 86 -15.32 15.27 6.85
CA HIS A 86 -14.10 14.97 6.12
C HIS A 86 -12.86 15.67 6.70
N GLU A 87 -12.94 16.99 6.94
CA GLU A 87 -11.79 17.76 7.45
C GLU A 87 -11.36 17.32 8.85
N GLU A 88 -12.32 17.08 9.76
CA GLU A 88 -12.00 16.57 11.11
C GLU A 88 -11.40 15.18 11.06
N THR A 89 -11.97 14.30 10.23
CA THR A 89 -11.46 12.94 10.01
C THR A 89 -10.05 12.97 9.43
N LEU A 90 -9.83 13.83 8.44
CA LEU A 90 -8.53 14.03 7.80
C LEU A 90 -7.45 14.47 8.80
N GLU A 91 -7.73 15.45 9.65
CA GLU A 91 -6.76 15.92 10.65
C GLU A 91 -6.40 14.83 11.67
N LYS A 92 -7.37 14.06 12.14
CA LYS A 92 -7.13 12.93 13.06
C LYS A 92 -6.30 11.82 12.39
N LEU A 93 -6.58 11.51 11.13
CA LEU A 93 -5.80 10.54 10.36
C LEU A 93 -4.37 11.04 10.09
N LYS A 94 -4.19 12.32 9.82
CA LYS A 94 -2.85 12.92 9.66
C LYS A 94 -2.01 12.72 10.93
N GLU A 95 -2.58 12.88 12.12
CA GLU A 95 -1.87 12.59 13.38
C GLU A 95 -1.39 11.13 13.46
N ARG A 96 -2.22 10.18 13.05
CA ARG A 96 -1.86 8.75 13.03
C ARG A 96 -0.75 8.46 12.02
N VAL A 97 -0.86 9.02 10.83
CA VAL A 97 0.13 8.81 9.76
C VAL A 97 1.46 9.49 10.10
N ARG A 98 1.46 10.69 10.72
CA ARG A 98 2.69 11.32 11.25
C ARG A 98 3.41 10.40 12.24
N ARG A 99 2.69 9.76 13.16
CA ARG A 99 3.29 8.79 14.11
C ARG A 99 3.96 7.62 13.39
N LEU A 100 3.30 7.07 12.34
CA LEU A 100 3.86 5.99 11.53
C LEU A 100 5.14 6.43 10.82
N TYR A 101 5.11 7.58 10.16
CA TYR A 101 6.25 8.07 9.39
C TYR A 101 7.43 8.45 10.26
N ARG A 102 7.20 9.08 11.45
CA ARG A 102 8.26 9.31 12.44
C ARG A 102 8.90 8.01 12.87
N CYS A 103 8.10 7.02 13.24
CA CYS A 103 8.61 5.71 13.63
C CYS A 103 9.44 5.04 12.52
N ALA A 104 9.03 5.19 11.25
CA ALA A 104 9.78 4.69 10.11
C ALA A 104 11.15 5.38 9.93
N ILE A 105 11.22 6.68 10.22
CA ILE A 105 12.45 7.48 10.18
C ILE A 105 13.36 7.14 11.36
N GLU A 106 12.82 7.00 12.56
CA GLU A 106 13.56 6.73 13.79
C GLU A 106 14.17 5.32 13.84
N HIS A 107 13.65 4.39 13.06
CA HIS A 107 14.12 3.00 13.00
C HIS A 107 14.61 2.62 11.61
N PRO A 108 15.66 3.27 11.09
CA PRO A 108 16.11 3.09 9.72
C PRO A 108 16.65 1.68 9.47
N VAL A 109 16.73 1.30 8.21
CA VAL A 109 17.38 0.07 7.73
C VAL A 109 18.61 0.41 6.90
N SER A 110 19.51 -0.56 6.73
CA SER A 110 20.65 -0.41 5.81
C SER A 110 20.16 -0.14 4.39
N ASP A 111 20.82 0.78 3.69
CA ASP A 111 20.60 1.05 2.27
C ASP A 111 21.39 0.11 1.34
N GLY A 112 22.23 -0.76 1.92
CA GLY A 112 23.09 -1.68 1.19
C GLY A 112 24.41 -1.04 0.69
N ASN A 113 24.59 0.27 0.84
CA ASN A 113 25.78 1.02 0.37
C ASN A 113 26.60 1.61 1.53
N GLY A 114 26.36 1.11 2.75
CA GLY A 114 27.03 1.58 3.96
C GLY A 114 26.33 2.74 4.68
N GLY A 115 25.21 3.20 4.15
CA GLY A 115 24.31 4.17 4.77
C GLY A 115 23.04 3.54 5.35
N THR A 116 22.11 4.40 5.72
CA THR A 116 20.79 3.99 6.19
C THR A 116 19.70 4.77 5.47
N ARG A 117 18.53 4.17 5.37
CA ARG A 117 17.31 4.80 4.84
C ARG A 117 16.13 4.55 5.77
N PRO A 118 15.13 5.43 5.79
CA PRO A 118 13.87 5.15 6.49
C PRO A 118 13.24 3.83 6.04
N LYS A 119 12.48 3.22 6.93
CA LYS A 119 11.63 2.10 6.55
C LYS A 119 10.50 2.59 5.65
N PHE A 120 10.00 1.69 4.81
CA PHE A 120 8.98 2.04 3.83
C PHE A 120 7.59 1.74 4.38
N VAL A 121 6.71 2.74 4.34
CA VAL A 121 5.30 2.60 4.73
C VAL A 121 4.43 2.78 3.50
N ASN A 122 3.48 1.88 3.32
CA ASN A 122 2.50 1.92 2.26
C ASN A 122 1.09 2.06 2.85
N LEU A 123 0.33 3.02 2.39
CA LEU A 123 -1.09 3.13 2.74
C LEU A 123 -1.90 2.25 1.80
N ASP A 124 -2.45 1.16 2.34
CA ASP A 124 -3.32 0.26 1.60
C ASP A 124 -4.70 0.88 1.40
N MET A 125 -5.28 0.64 0.23
CA MET A 125 -6.65 1.04 -0.11
C MET A 125 -7.60 -0.10 0.23
N GLU A 126 -8.76 0.24 0.80
CA GLU A 126 -9.77 -0.75 1.18
C GLU A 126 -11.08 -0.51 0.45
N GLU A 127 -11.84 0.48 0.84
CA GLU A 127 -13.16 0.77 0.26
C GLU A 127 -13.11 2.00 -0.67
N TYR A 128 -14.01 2.03 -1.64
CA TYR A 128 -14.14 3.16 -2.56
C TYR A 128 -14.31 4.51 -1.85
N ARG A 129 -15.14 4.52 -0.80
CA ARG A 129 -15.39 5.73 -0.01
C ARG A 129 -14.13 6.33 0.63
N ASP A 130 -13.11 5.52 0.87
CA ASP A 130 -11.86 5.95 1.52
C ASP A 130 -10.81 6.46 0.52
N LEU A 131 -11.07 6.35 -0.80
CA LEU A 131 -10.12 6.69 -1.84
C LEU A 131 -9.59 8.12 -1.72
N GLN A 132 -10.51 9.09 -1.64
CA GLN A 132 -10.14 10.51 -1.57
C GLN A 132 -9.44 10.83 -0.23
N LEU A 133 -9.98 10.32 0.86
CA LEU A 133 -9.43 10.54 2.20
C LEU A 133 -8.01 9.96 2.33
N THR A 134 -7.78 8.76 1.79
CA THR A 134 -6.45 8.13 1.79
C THR A 134 -5.46 8.92 0.94
N ARG A 135 -5.88 9.40 -0.24
CA ARG A 135 -5.06 10.28 -1.08
C ARG A 135 -4.71 11.57 -0.35
N ASP A 136 -5.69 12.21 0.27
CA ASP A 136 -5.51 13.52 0.93
C ASP A 136 -4.59 13.41 2.15
N VAL A 137 -4.77 12.39 2.98
CA VAL A 137 -3.89 12.14 4.12
C VAL A 137 -2.46 11.85 3.66
N PHE A 138 -2.31 11.05 2.61
CA PHE A 138 -1.01 10.69 2.04
C PHE A 138 -0.25 11.92 1.53
N THR A 139 -0.90 12.71 0.70
CA THR A 139 -0.25 13.87 0.06
C THR A 139 0.02 14.99 1.06
N GLN A 140 -0.94 15.32 1.92
CA GLN A 140 -0.79 16.41 2.87
C GLN A 140 0.26 16.15 3.94
N VAL A 141 0.35 14.91 4.46
CA VAL A 141 1.39 14.58 5.45
C VAL A 141 2.76 14.55 4.79
N LEU A 142 2.90 13.99 3.60
CA LEU A 142 4.19 13.96 2.89
C LEU A 142 4.67 15.35 2.43
N ASP A 143 3.78 16.33 2.31
CA ASP A 143 4.15 17.72 2.01
C ASP A 143 4.61 18.51 3.24
N GLU A 144 4.49 17.95 4.44
CA GLU A 144 5.03 18.58 5.65
C GLU A 144 6.57 18.58 5.61
N PRO A 145 7.24 19.66 6.05
CA PRO A 145 8.70 19.77 5.97
C PRO A 145 9.45 18.60 6.59
N GLU A 146 8.89 18.02 7.65
CA GLU A 146 9.46 16.87 8.37
C GLU A 146 9.54 15.61 7.48
N PHE A 147 8.61 15.47 6.52
CA PHE A 147 8.50 14.26 5.70
C PHE A 147 8.91 14.46 4.24
N MET A 148 9.40 15.64 3.88
CA MET A 148 9.78 15.94 2.49
C MET A 148 10.78 14.93 1.90
N CYS A 149 11.73 14.44 2.69
CA CYS A 149 12.72 13.45 2.25
C CYS A 149 12.26 11.99 2.41
N LEU A 150 11.04 11.76 2.92
CA LEU A 150 10.52 10.41 3.13
C LEU A 150 9.89 9.88 1.84
N GLU A 151 10.34 8.72 1.38
CA GLU A 151 9.65 7.95 0.35
C GLU A 151 8.60 7.04 1.00
N ALA A 152 7.37 7.13 0.55
CA ALA A 152 6.26 6.30 1.00
C ALA A 152 5.40 5.82 -0.17
N GLY A 153 4.47 4.89 0.08
CA GLY A 153 3.62 4.31 -0.94
C GLY A 153 2.14 4.46 -0.65
N ILE A 154 1.35 4.39 -1.72
CA ILE A 154 -0.11 4.33 -1.70
C ILE A 154 -0.59 3.25 -2.66
N VAL A 155 -1.73 2.62 -2.35
CA VAL A 155 -2.35 1.62 -3.24
C VAL A 155 -3.48 2.25 -4.04
N LEU A 156 -3.58 1.88 -5.31
CA LEU A 156 -4.73 2.19 -6.16
C LEU A 156 -5.33 0.90 -6.72
N GLN A 157 -6.66 0.84 -6.71
CA GLN A 157 -7.42 -0.34 -7.11
C GLN A 157 -8.00 -0.14 -8.52
N ALA A 158 -7.53 -0.92 -9.49
CA ALA A 158 -7.92 -0.77 -10.90
C ALA A 158 -9.39 -1.12 -11.18
N TYR A 159 -10.08 -1.81 -10.26
CA TYR A 159 -11.51 -2.07 -10.42
C TYR A 159 -12.37 -0.79 -10.25
N LEU A 160 -11.79 0.31 -9.73
CA LEU A 160 -12.42 1.61 -9.62
C LEU A 160 -12.06 2.50 -10.82
N PRO A 161 -13.03 3.03 -11.56
CA PRO A 161 -12.78 4.00 -12.63
C PRO A 161 -11.97 5.21 -12.19
N ASP A 162 -12.22 5.69 -10.96
CA ASP A 162 -11.59 6.88 -10.38
C ASP A 162 -10.10 6.68 -10.04
N SER A 163 -9.63 5.44 -9.95
CA SER A 163 -8.22 5.17 -9.63
C SER A 163 -7.25 5.70 -10.70
N TRP A 164 -7.65 5.73 -11.97
CA TRP A 164 -6.80 6.28 -13.02
C TRP A 164 -6.68 7.81 -13.00
N PRO A 165 -7.77 8.61 -12.85
CA PRO A 165 -7.64 10.04 -12.56
C PRO A 165 -6.79 10.34 -11.34
N VAL A 166 -7.02 9.64 -10.23
CA VAL A 166 -6.24 9.79 -8.99
C VAL A 166 -4.75 9.46 -9.21
N GLN A 167 -4.43 8.44 -10.00
CA GLN A 167 -3.04 8.16 -10.37
C GLN A 167 -2.38 9.34 -11.10
N LYS A 168 -3.08 9.99 -12.04
CA LYS A 168 -2.55 11.15 -12.75
C LYS A 168 -2.33 12.35 -11.82
N GLU A 169 -3.26 12.58 -10.89
CA GLU A 169 -3.11 13.61 -9.86
C GLU A 169 -1.88 13.34 -8.98
N LEU A 170 -1.71 12.10 -8.52
CA LEU A 170 -0.54 11.69 -7.74
C LEU A 170 0.76 11.81 -8.53
N ASN A 171 0.78 11.48 -9.82
CA ASN A 171 1.95 11.65 -10.67
C ASN A 171 2.34 13.13 -10.79
N ALA A 172 1.37 14.02 -11.02
CA ALA A 172 1.61 15.46 -11.11
C ALA A 172 2.09 16.05 -9.78
N TRP A 173 1.44 15.69 -8.68
CA TRP A 173 1.84 16.09 -7.34
C TRP A 173 3.24 15.59 -6.96
N ALA A 174 3.57 14.33 -7.27
CA ALA A 174 4.89 13.77 -7.00
C ALA A 174 5.99 14.48 -7.80
N ALA A 175 5.71 14.85 -9.05
CA ALA A 175 6.63 15.63 -9.87
C ALA A 175 6.90 17.01 -9.26
N ASP A 176 5.86 17.73 -8.82
CA ASP A 176 5.98 19.01 -8.12
C ASP A 176 6.74 18.85 -6.79
N ARG A 177 6.42 17.82 -6.00
CA ARG A 177 7.11 17.52 -4.74
C ARG A 177 8.62 17.31 -4.95
N VAL A 178 9.00 16.52 -5.96
CA VAL A 178 10.41 16.30 -6.30
C VAL A 178 11.08 17.57 -6.80
N ALA A 179 10.39 18.40 -7.59
CA ALA A 179 10.90 19.69 -8.02
C ALA A 179 11.16 20.65 -6.85
N ARG A 180 10.41 20.53 -5.76
CA ARG A 180 10.63 21.24 -4.48
C ARG A 180 11.71 20.62 -3.59
N GLY A 181 12.43 19.60 -4.06
CA GLY A 181 13.49 18.90 -3.33
C GLY A 181 13.02 17.74 -2.46
N GLY A 182 11.76 17.32 -2.60
CA GLY A 182 11.21 16.17 -1.89
C GLY A 182 11.59 14.82 -2.53
N ALA A 183 11.33 13.74 -1.82
CA ALA A 183 11.49 12.38 -2.34
C ALA A 183 10.34 12.00 -3.29
N GLY A 184 10.58 11.05 -4.19
CA GLY A 184 9.53 10.42 -4.98
C GLY A 184 8.60 9.55 -4.12
N ILE A 185 7.62 8.95 -4.77
CA ILE A 185 6.66 8.04 -4.11
C ILE A 185 6.59 6.70 -4.83
N LYS A 186 5.84 5.76 -4.24
CA LYS A 186 5.46 4.51 -4.91
C LYS A 186 3.94 4.40 -5.00
N ILE A 187 3.42 4.02 -6.15
CA ILE A 187 2.02 3.62 -6.31
C ILE A 187 1.98 2.11 -6.54
N ARG A 188 1.32 1.38 -5.64
CA ARG A 188 1.00 -0.03 -5.89
C ARG A 188 -0.31 -0.12 -6.63
N ILE A 189 -0.30 -0.77 -7.78
CA ILE A 189 -1.49 -1.02 -8.59
C ILE A 189 -1.96 -2.45 -8.34
N VAL A 190 -3.18 -2.59 -7.80
CA VAL A 190 -3.87 -3.86 -7.60
C VAL A 190 -5.14 -3.89 -8.46
N LYS A 191 -5.70 -5.07 -8.72
CA LYS A 191 -7.02 -5.13 -9.39
C LYS A 191 -8.15 -4.69 -8.47
N GLY A 192 -8.12 -5.11 -7.21
CA GLY A 192 -9.08 -4.80 -6.16
C GLY A 192 -9.52 -6.07 -5.44
N ALA A 193 -9.76 -5.96 -4.14
CA ALA A 193 -10.09 -7.10 -3.28
C ALA A 193 -11.53 -7.05 -2.72
N ASN A 194 -12.15 -5.87 -2.68
CA ASN A 194 -13.39 -5.65 -1.92
C ASN A 194 -14.65 -5.63 -2.81
N LEU A 195 -14.62 -6.16 -4.02
CA LEU A 195 -15.73 -6.07 -4.98
C LEU A 195 -17.08 -6.55 -4.40
N ALA A 196 -17.07 -7.63 -3.61
CA ALA A 196 -18.27 -8.15 -2.99
C ALA A 196 -18.86 -7.19 -1.94
N MET A 197 -17.99 -6.57 -1.14
CA MET A 197 -18.38 -5.58 -0.13
C MET A 197 -18.91 -4.31 -0.78
N GLU A 198 -18.23 -3.80 -1.81
CA GLU A 198 -18.68 -2.63 -2.58
C GLU A 198 -20.08 -2.83 -3.16
N LYS A 199 -20.36 -4.02 -3.68
CA LYS A 199 -21.69 -4.36 -4.20
C LYS A 199 -22.76 -4.37 -3.13
N VAL A 200 -22.46 -5.01 -1.98
CA VAL A 200 -23.41 -5.07 -0.85
C VAL A 200 -23.69 -3.67 -0.32
N GLU A 201 -22.67 -2.86 -0.13
CA GLU A 201 -22.79 -1.48 0.35
C GLU A 201 -23.65 -0.62 -0.58
N ALA A 202 -23.40 -0.71 -1.88
CA ALA A 202 -24.18 0.00 -2.88
C ALA A 202 -25.65 -0.47 -2.91
N GLU A 203 -25.90 -1.78 -2.84
CA GLU A 203 -27.27 -2.35 -2.79
C GLU A 203 -28.01 -1.94 -1.52
N MET A 204 -27.35 -1.92 -0.36
CA MET A 204 -27.97 -1.52 0.91
C MET A 204 -28.42 -0.06 0.95
N HIS A 205 -27.73 0.81 0.19
CA HIS A 205 -28.00 2.25 0.17
C HIS A 205 -28.67 2.74 -1.12
N ASP A 206 -29.01 1.84 -2.04
CA ASP A 206 -29.52 2.17 -3.36
C ASP A 206 -28.61 3.14 -4.14
N TRP A 207 -27.30 2.91 -4.03
CA TRP A 207 -26.27 3.69 -4.72
C TRP A 207 -25.84 3.03 -6.03
N PRO A 208 -25.37 3.82 -7.02
CA PRO A 208 -24.70 3.27 -8.17
C PRO A 208 -23.47 2.46 -7.76
N GLN A 209 -23.19 1.38 -8.48
CA GLN A 209 -21.96 0.59 -8.27
C GLN A 209 -20.73 1.42 -8.66
N ALA A 210 -19.79 1.59 -7.72
CA ALA A 210 -18.53 2.28 -7.98
C ALA A 210 -17.55 1.47 -8.86
N PRO A 211 -17.37 0.16 -8.64
CA PRO A 211 -16.47 -0.65 -9.46
C PRO A 211 -16.97 -0.87 -10.89
N TYR A 212 -16.04 -1.10 -11.79
CA TYR A 212 -16.37 -1.59 -13.14
C TYR A 212 -17.23 -2.85 -13.09
N PRO A 213 -18.25 -2.97 -13.96
CA PRO A 213 -19.18 -4.10 -13.95
C PRO A 213 -18.54 -5.41 -14.43
N THR A 214 -17.52 -5.36 -15.28
CA THR A 214 -16.92 -6.54 -15.88
C THR A 214 -15.44 -6.68 -15.57
N LYS A 215 -14.96 -7.93 -15.60
CA LYS A 215 -13.54 -8.25 -15.42
C LYS A 215 -12.67 -7.66 -16.53
N GLU A 216 -13.18 -7.63 -17.74
CA GLU A 216 -12.51 -7.09 -18.92
C GLU A 216 -12.22 -5.60 -18.77
N GLU A 217 -13.17 -4.83 -18.23
CA GLU A 217 -12.99 -3.41 -17.94
C GLU A 217 -11.96 -3.19 -16.83
N VAL A 218 -11.98 -4.03 -15.79
CA VAL A 218 -10.96 -4.01 -14.71
C VAL A 218 -9.57 -4.30 -15.30
N ASP A 219 -9.46 -5.34 -16.13
CA ASP A 219 -8.18 -5.73 -16.76
C ASP A 219 -7.69 -4.63 -17.74
N ALA A 220 -8.59 -3.97 -18.44
CA ALA A 220 -8.26 -2.84 -19.31
C ALA A 220 -7.77 -1.64 -18.51
N ASN A 221 -8.46 -1.28 -17.42
CA ASN A 221 -8.04 -0.19 -16.54
C ASN A 221 -6.72 -0.50 -15.85
N PHE A 222 -6.51 -1.72 -15.38
CA PHE A 222 -5.23 -2.16 -14.81
C PHE A 222 -4.07 -1.93 -15.79
N LYS A 223 -4.20 -2.36 -17.04
CA LYS A 223 -3.19 -2.15 -18.08
C LYS A 223 -3.00 -0.67 -18.41
N ARG A 224 -4.08 0.13 -18.44
CA ARG A 224 -4.01 1.58 -18.63
C ARG A 224 -3.21 2.25 -17.50
N MET A 225 -3.46 1.87 -16.26
CA MET A 225 -2.74 2.39 -15.11
C MET A 225 -1.25 1.98 -15.11
N VAL A 226 -0.95 0.73 -15.48
CA VAL A 226 0.43 0.26 -15.65
C VAL A 226 1.14 1.04 -16.75
N HIS A 227 0.48 1.25 -17.88
CA HIS A 227 1.03 2.04 -18.98
C HIS A 227 1.31 3.49 -18.56
N GLU A 228 0.39 4.10 -17.82
CA GLU A 228 0.57 5.46 -17.27
C GLU A 228 1.80 5.54 -16.35
N GLY A 229 1.97 4.54 -15.46
CA GLY A 229 3.10 4.46 -14.56
C GLY A 229 4.44 4.18 -15.22
N CYS A 230 4.44 3.48 -16.36
CA CYS A 230 5.66 3.18 -17.14
C CYS A 230 6.12 4.35 -18.03
N LYS A 231 5.36 5.43 -18.16
CA LYS A 231 5.83 6.60 -18.90
C LYS A 231 7.09 7.17 -18.27
N PRO A 232 8.19 7.41 -19.01
CA PRO A 232 9.44 7.90 -18.46
C PRO A 232 9.30 9.20 -17.65
N GLU A 233 8.41 10.09 -18.07
CA GLU A 233 8.12 11.35 -17.36
C GLU A 233 7.53 11.12 -15.98
N ASN A 234 6.70 10.09 -15.80
CA ASN A 234 6.11 9.73 -14.51
C ASN A 234 7.08 8.89 -13.66
N ALA A 235 7.75 7.93 -14.28
CA ALA A 235 8.67 7.01 -13.61
C ALA A 235 9.86 7.73 -12.93
N LYS A 236 10.21 8.94 -13.34
CA LYS A 236 11.22 9.77 -12.67
C LYS A 236 10.86 10.07 -11.22
N HIS A 237 9.57 10.18 -10.91
CA HIS A 237 9.06 10.66 -9.63
C HIS A 237 8.24 9.62 -8.87
N VAL A 238 7.70 8.64 -9.61
CA VAL A 238 6.80 7.60 -9.08
C VAL A 238 7.30 6.22 -9.47
N ARG A 239 7.59 5.38 -8.47
CA ARG A 239 7.81 3.95 -8.69
C ARG A 239 6.46 3.23 -8.73
N ILE A 240 6.35 2.17 -9.52
CA ILE A 240 5.16 1.33 -9.58
C ILE A 240 5.44 -0.03 -8.95
N GLY A 241 4.60 -0.41 -7.99
CA GLY A 241 4.47 -1.79 -7.52
C GLY A 241 3.32 -2.47 -8.25
N LEU A 242 3.62 -3.35 -9.17
CA LEU A 242 2.61 -4.10 -9.91
C LEU A 242 2.25 -5.36 -9.13
N ALA A 243 1.06 -5.37 -8.53
CA ALA A 243 0.58 -6.50 -7.73
C ALA A 243 -0.38 -7.37 -8.53
N SER A 244 0.11 -8.51 -9.01
CA SER A 244 -0.67 -9.46 -9.78
C SER A 244 -0.05 -10.86 -9.74
N HIS A 245 -0.90 -11.90 -9.76
CA HIS A 245 -0.51 -13.29 -10.02
C HIS A 245 -0.80 -13.72 -11.46
N ASN A 246 -1.38 -12.84 -12.27
CA ASN A 246 -1.70 -13.12 -13.67
C ASN A 246 -0.44 -13.00 -14.53
N LEU A 247 0.01 -14.12 -15.10
CA LEU A 247 1.23 -14.17 -15.90
C LEU A 247 1.19 -13.27 -17.14
N PHE A 248 0.02 -13.04 -17.72
CA PHE A 248 -0.12 -12.14 -18.88
C PHE A 248 0.06 -10.68 -18.48
N ASP A 249 -0.46 -10.27 -17.30
CA ASP A 249 -0.25 -8.92 -16.79
C ASP A 249 1.23 -8.69 -16.46
N LEU A 250 1.88 -9.68 -15.85
CA LEU A 250 3.31 -9.62 -15.54
C LEU A 250 4.16 -9.52 -16.80
N ALA A 251 3.90 -10.39 -17.80
CA ALA A 251 4.61 -10.37 -19.08
C ALA A 251 4.41 -9.02 -19.80
N TYR A 252 3.18 -8.51 -19.82
CA TYR A 252 2.87 -7.20 -20.40
C TYR A 252 3.69 -6.09 -19.73
N ALA A 253 3.70 -6.04 -18.41
CA ALA A 253 4.45 -5.03 -17.68
C ALA A 253 5.97 -5.19 -17.83
N MET A 254 6.49 -6.42 -17.90
CA MET A 254 7.91 -6.68 -18.18
C MET A 254 8.33 -6.13 -19.54
N LEU A 255 7.56 -6.41 -20.58
CA LEU A 255 7.83 -5.90 -21.91
C LEU A 255 7.70 -4.37 -21.98
N LEU A 256 6.67 -3.83 -21.33
CA LEU A 256 6.42 -2.38 -21.33
C LEU A 256 7.54 -1.62 -20.63
N ARG A 257 7.95 -2.01 -19.40
CA ARG A 257 9.01 -1.32 -18.67
C ARG A 257 10.35 -1.33 -19.43
N THR A 258 10.67 -2.46 -20.13
CA THR A 258 11.87 -2.56 -20.95
C THR A 258 11.78 -1.68 -22.18
N ARG A 259 10.62 -1.65 -22.85
CA ARG A 259 10.41 -0.75 -24.00
C ARG A 259 10.57 0.72 -23.62
N GLU A 260 10.09 1.12 -22.44
CA GLU A 260 10.14 2.49 -21.96
C GLU A 260 11.45 2.82 -21.21
N GLY A 261 12.33 1.84 -20.97
CA GLY A 261 13.62 2.03 -20.27
C GLY A 261 13.47 2.41 -18.80
N VAL A 262 12.48 1.82 -18.11
CA VAL A 262 12.13 2.14 -16.72
C VAL A 262 12.13 0.90 -15.82
N GLU A 263 13.00 -0.07 -16.11
CA GLU A 263 13.05 -1.36 -15.39
C GLU A 263 13.29 -1.20 -13.88
N ASP A 264 14.10 -0.24 -13.48
CA ASP A 264 14.43 0.08 -12.10
C ASP A 264 13.29 0.78 -11.33
N ARG A 265 12.24 1.18 -12.03
CA ARG A 265 11.08 1.91 -11.48
C ARG A 265 9.84 1.06 -11.34
N ILE A 266 9.81 -0.14 -11.90
CA ILE A 266 8.65 -1.03 -11.91
C ILE A 266 9.01 -2.31 -11.16
N GLU A 267 8.42 -2.48 -9.99
CA GLU A 267 8.57 -3.65 -9.12
C GLU A 267 7.37 -4.58 -9.28
N PHE A 268 7.59 -5.88 -9.10
CA PHE A 268 6.53 -6.89 -9.10
C PHE A 268 6.25 -7.33 -7.67
N GLU A 269 4.98 -7.34 -7.30
CA GLU A 269 4.55 -7.72 -5.96
C GLU A 269 3.56 -8.88 -6.01
N MET A 270 3.73 -9.86 -5.11
CA MET A 270 2.91 -11.04 -5.05
C MET A 270 2.64 -11.42 -3.60
N LEU A 271 1.47 -11.99 -3.35
CA LEU A 271 1.20 -12.61 -2.06
C LEU A 271 2.05 -13.87 -1.92
N GLU A 272 2.72 -14.03 -0.80
CA GLU A 272 3.50 -15.23 -0.52
C GLU A 272 2.58 -16.38 -0.14
N GLY A 273 2.83 -17.55 -0.70
CA GLY A 273 2.03 -18.75 -0.43
C GLY A 273 0.83 -18.99 -1.35
N MET A 274 0.66 -18.15 -2.36
CA MET A 274 -0.38 -18.34 -3.39
C MET A 274 0.19 -18.87 -4.70
#